data_b9b406464096163712248b84215fd30c
#
_entry.id   b9b406464096163712248b84215fd30c
#
_cell.length_a   1.000
_cell.length_b   1.000
_cell.length_c   1.000
_cell.angle_alpha   90.00
_cell.angle_beta   90.00
_cell.angle_gamma   90.00
#
_symmetry.space_group_name_H-M   'P 1'
#
loop_
_entity.id
_entity.type
_entity.pdbx_description
1 polymer ?
#
loop_
_entity_poly.entity_id
_entity_poly.type
_entity_poly.pdbx_seq_one_letter_code
_entity_poly.pdbx_strand_id
1 'polypeptide(L)'
;MARYTFRVEGVTCQNCVNSISAKLASEVDSLSISVDNKIAEVVGDDLTLVRLNQMLEGTRYRFVGINSTHAVVDPGLSSWFETYRPLLLIVAFILGSSLLVQSPLESISVNETMRYFMAGFFLVFSFFKLLDLSAFASAYANYDLLAKRWGGWGFVYPFAELTLGACYLSNIGGQSLHIVTFMLMFFSALGVIQSVLNKTKIRCACLGTVFQLPMSTITIVEDLGMALMALLMFL
;
A
#
# COMPACT_ATOMS: atom_id res chain seq x y z
N MET A 1 16.67 -3.81 21.98
CA MET A 1 16.53 -2.60 21.15
C MET A 1 15.15 -2.00 21.39
N ALA A 2 15.05 -0.76 21.82
CA ALA A 2 13.77 -0.08 22.01
C ALA A 2 13.61 1.01 20.93
N ARG A 3 12.36 1.26 20.51
CA ARG A 3 12.03 2.35 19.61
C ARG A 3 11.42 3.49 20.42
N TYR A 4 11.97 4.65 20.23
CA TYR A 4 11.54 5.87 20.90
C TYR A 4 11.02 6.86 19.88
N THR A 5 9.93 7.52 20.18
CA THR A 5 9.39 8.60 19.35
C THR A 5 9.54 9.91 20.09
N PHE A 6 10.21 10.87 19.44
CA PHE A 6 10.44 12.19 20.00
C PHE A 6 9.96 13.27 19.03
N ARG A 7 9.58 14.41 19.55
CA ARG A 7 9.41 15.61 18.75
C ARG A 7 10.77 16.32 18.61
N VAL A 8 11.09 16.78 17.40
CA VAL A 8 12.35 17.48 17.11
C VAL A 8 12.07 18.94 16.78
N GLU A 9 12.71 19.85 17.51
CA GLU A 9 12.68 21.28 17.23
C GLU A 9 13.90 21.69 16.43
N GLY A 10 13.77 22.78 15.63
CA GLY A 10 14.85 23.33 14.81
C GLY A 10 15.05 22.67 13.44
N VAL A 11 14.29 21.62 13.11
CA VAL A 11 14.35 20.94 11.81
C VAL A 11 13.40 21.61 10.81
N THR A 12 13.96 22.07 9.68
CA THR A 12 13.21 22.76 8.62
C THR A 12 13.51 22.24 7.22
N CYS A 13 14.54 21.38 7.05
CA CYS A 13 14.96 20.87 5.74
C CYS A 13 15.72 19.54 5.87
N GLN A 14 15.94 18.87 4.75
CA GLN A 14 16.65 17.58 4.69
C GLN A 14 18.12 17.69 5.15
N ASN A 15 18.76 18.83 4.92
CA ASN A 15 20.14 19.04 5.40
C ASN A 15 20.20 19.07 6.94
N CYS A 16 19.14 19.55 7.60
CA CYS A 16 19.02 19.51 9.04
C CYS A 16 18.95 18.06 9.55
N VAL A 17 18.18 17.22 8.86
CA VAL A 17 18.07 15.78 9.15
C VAL A 17 19.44 15.12 9.03
N ASN A 18 20.16 15.35 7.95
CA ASN A 18 21.49 14.79 7.71
C ASN A 18 22.50 15.21 8.79
N SER A 19 22.44 16.47 9.26
CA SER A 19 23.30 16.97 10.34
C SER A 19 23.03 16.29 11.67
N ILE A 20 21.76 16.05 12.01
CA ILE A 20 21.37 15.31 13.22
C ILE A 20 21.81 13.85 13.12
N SER A 21 21.53 13.21 11.96
CA SER A 21 21.90 11.82 11.73
C SER A 21 23.41 11.58 11.85
N ALA A 22 24.21 12.49 11.32
CA ALA A 22 25.68 12.38 11.40
C ALA A 22 26.19 12.48 12.86
N LYS A 23 25.54 13.28 13.71
CA LYS A 23 25.94 13.42 15.11
C LYS A 23 25.50 12.25 16.00
N LEU A 24 24.39 11.61 15.65
CA LEU A 24 23.82 10.51 16.43
C LEU A 24 24.24 9.10 15.91
N ALA A 25 24.94 9.04 14.79
CA ALA A 25 25.28 7.79 14.10
C ALA A 25 26.07 6.78 14.95
N SER A 26 26.80 7.23 15.98
CA SER A 26 27.57 6.35 16.85
C SER A 26 26.77 5.76 18.03
N GLU A 27 25.58 6.27 18.29
CA GLU A 27 24.83 5.95 19.51
C GLU A 27 23.43 5.39 19.24
N VAL A 28 22.98 5.46 17.99
CA VAL A 28 21.65 4.97 17.58
C VAL A 28 21.77 3.97 16.46
N ASP A 29 21.02 2.89 16.54
CA ASP A 29 21.01 1.85 15.53
C ASP A 29 20.28 2.32 14.25
N SER A 30 19.23 3.12 14.41
CA SER A 30 18.56 3.78 13.32
C SER A 30 17.87 5.08 13.75
N LEU A 31 17.84 6.05 12.84
CA LEU A 31 17.20 7.35 13.03
C LEU A 31 16.39 7.69 11.78
N SER A 32 15.11 7.98 11.98
CA SER A 32 14.21 8.50 10.94
C SER A 32 13.56 9.78 11.43
N ILE A 33 13.71 10.89 10.68
CA ILE A 33 13.14 12.19 11.04
C ILE A 33 12.22 12.66 9.92
N SER A 34 10.96 12.91 10.26
CA SER A 34 10.00 13.57 9.36
C SER A 34 10.10 15.08 9.54
N VAL A 35 10.42 15.78 8.44
CA VAL A 35 10.52 17.25 8.43
C VAL A 35 9.14 17.89 8.59
N ASP A 36 8.10 17.30 7.97
CA ASP A 36 6.75 17.83 7.94
C ASP A 36 6.08 17.77 9.31
N ASN A 37 6.21 16.64 9.99
CA ASN A 37 5.56 16.39 11.29
C ASN A 37 6.48 16.76 12.48
N LYS A 38 7.77 17.03 12.22
CA LYS A 38 8.79 17.28 13.26
C LYS A 38 8.88 16.13 14.27
N ILE A 39 8.72 14.89 13.80
CA ILE A 39 8.79 13.66 14.60
C ILE A 39 10.05 12.90 14.21
N ALA A 40 10.78 12.43 15.21
CA ALA A 40 11.92 11.54 15.05
C ALA A 40 11.60 10.19 15.69
N GLU A 41 11.83 9.12 14.95
CA GLU A 41 11.88 7.75 15.45
C GLU A 41 13.34 7.34 15.60
N VAL A 42 13.72 6.98 16.81
CA VAL A 42 15.09 6.59 17.19
C VAL A 42 15.05 5.16 17.72
N VAL A 43 15.90 4.31 17.19
CA VAL A 43 16.07 2.92 17.68
C VAL A 43 17.44 2.80 18.32
N GLY A 44 17.48 2.24 19.50
CA GLY A 44 18.72 1.98 20.25
C GLY A 44 18.44 1.51 21.67
N ASP A 45 19.49 1.15 22.38
CA ASP A 45 19.39 0.71 23.75
C ASP A 45 19.65 1.87 24.73
N ASP A 46 18.85 1.98 25.79
CA ASP A 46 18.93 3.00 26.85
C ASP A 46 19.00 4.46 26.39
N LEU A 47 18.24 4.80 25.37
CA LEU A 47 18.16 6.16 24.86
C LEU A 47 17.26 7.01 25.76
N THR A 48 17.86 7.97 26.45
CA THR A 48 17.14 8.98 27.23
C THR A 48 17.13 10.33 26.50
N LEU A 49 16.09 11.10 26.74
CA LEU A 49 15.94 12.45 26.17
C LEU A 49 17.12 13.39 26.55
N VAL A 50 17.66 13.19 27.76
CA VAL A 50 18.82 13.94 28.25
C VAL A 50 20.06 13.59 27.45
N ARG A 51 20.31 12.30 27.19
CA ARG A 51 21.48 11.81 26.45
C ARG A 51 21.46 12.28 24.99
N LEU A 52 20.29 12.16 24.33
CA LEU A 52 20.11 12.64 22.95
C LEU A 52 20.35 14.17 22.83
N ASN A 53 19.88 14.95 23.80
CA ASN A 53 20.07 16.40 23.80
C ASN A 53 21.51 16.80 24.12
N GLN A 54 22.23 16.05 24.97
CA GLN A 54 23.66 16.27 25.23
C GLN A 54 24.50 16.11 23.96
N MET A 55 24.17 15.14 23.10
CA MET A 55 24.87 14.95 21.81
C MET A 55 24.61 16.06 20.80
N LEU A 56 23.45 16.70 20.90
CA LEU A 56 23.07 17.84 20.07
C LEU A 56 23.49 19.19 20.69
N GLU A 57 24.21 19.16 21.81
CA GLU A 57 24.69 20.36 22.47
C GLU A 57 25.56 21.22 21.51
N GLY A 58 25.35 22.53 21.52
CA GLY A 58 25.97 23.44 20.56
C GLY A 58 25.28 23.51 19.18
N THR A 59 24.18 22.81 18.98
CA THR A 59 23.35 22.93 17.78
C THR A 59 22.03 23.63 18.10
N ARG A 60 21.29 24.01 17.04
CA ARG A 60 19.93 24.58 17.17
C ARG A 60 18.85 23.49 17.30
N TYR A 61 19.23 22.21 17.28
CA TYR A 61 18.31 21.08 17.28
C TYR A 61 18.09 20.58 18.70
N ARG A 62 16.84 20.25 19.02
CA ARG A 62 16.48 19.74 20.34
C ARG A 62 15.39 18.69 20.23
N PHE A 63 15.56 17.57 20.92
CA PHE A 63 14.50 16.60 21.14
C PHE A 63 13.64 17.05 22.31
N VAL A 64 12.31 17.08 22.10
CA VAL A 64 11.32 17.42 23.13
C VAL A 64 10.42 16.21 23.32
N GLY A 65 10.16 15.84 24.59
CA GLY A 65 9.53 14.56 24.89
C GLY A 65 8.10 14.44 24.42
N ILE A 66 7.87 13.38 23.61
CA ILE A 66 6.63 12.61 23.62
C ILE A 66 7.08 11.22 24.00
N ASN A 67 6.96 10.86 25.28
CA ASN A 67 7.33 9.53 25.78
C ASN A 67 6.28 8.50 25.33
N SER A 68 6.42 7.97 24.15
CA SER A 68 5.89 6.65 23.83
C SER A 68 7.07 5.71 23.64
N THR A 69 7.48 5.07 24.73
CA THR A 69 8.36 3.90 24.67
C THR A 69 7.55 2.77 24.10
N HIS A 70 7.62 2.58 22.78
CA HIS A 70 7.17 1.34 22.20
C HIS A 70 8.35 0.38 22.26
N ALA A 71 8.26 -0.66 23.12
CA ALA A 71 9.10 -1.83 22.97
C ALA A 71 9.07 -2.23 21.49
N VAL A 72 10.24 -2.51 20.90
CA VAL A 72 10.29 -3.16 19.59
C VAL A 72 9.62 -4.51 19.77
N VAL A 73 8.32 -4.52 19.60
CA VAL A 73 7.63 -5.75 19.28
C VAL A 73 8.14 -6.07 17.88
N ASP A 74 8.89 -7.17 17.76
CA ASP A 74 9.18 -7.79 16.47
C ASP A 74 7.95 -7.58 15.59
N PRO A 75 8.08 -7.18 14.30
CA PRO A 75 6.92 -7.06 13.41
C PRO A 75 6.37 -8.47 13.16
N GLY A 76 5.88 -9.07 14.25
CA GLY A 76 5.16 -10.32 14.26
C GLY A 76 3.84 -10.17 13.52
N LEU A 77 3.21 -11.28 13.23
CA LEU A 77 1.91 -11.42 12.56
C LEU A 77 0.86 -10.37 13.01
N SER A 78 0.90 -9.91 14.28
CA SER A 78 -0.02 -8.90 14.82
C SER A 78 0.12 -7.51 14.15
N SER A 79 1.34 -7.05 13.93
CA SER A 79 1.59 -5.75 13.24
C SER A 79 1.20 -5.82 11.76
N TRP A 80 1.40 -6.99 11.14
CA TRP A 80 0.99 -7.22 9.74
C TRP A 80 -0.54 -7.17 9.63
N PHE A 81 -1.28 -7.88 10.48
CA PHE A 81 -2.74 -7.85 10.49
C PHE A 81 -3.31 -6.44 10.76
N GLU A 82 -2.70 -5.67 11.65
CA GLU A 82 -3.13 -4.29 11.92
C GLU A 82 -2.96 -3.41 10.68
N THR A 83 -1.82 -3.52 10.00
CA THR A 83 -1.54 -2.75 8.78
C THR A 83 -2.51 -3.08 7.65
N TYR A 84 -2.81 -4.37 7.43
CA TYR A 84 -3.63 -4.82 6.30
C TYR A 84 -5.10 -5.06 6.64
N ARG A 85 -5.51 -4.81 7.89
CA ARG A 85 -6.89 -4.98 8.36
C ARG A 85 -7.95 -4.35 7.44
N PRO A 86 -7.80 -3.09 6.96
CA PRO A 86 -8.79 -2.51 6.07
C PRO A 86 -8.94 -3.27 4.76
N LEU A 87 -7.81 -3.67 4.16
CA LEU A 87 -7.78 -4.45 2.92
C LEU A 87 -8.45 -5.82 3.11
N LEU A 88 -8.06 -6.55 4.16
CA LEU A 88 -8.62 -7.86 4.46
C LEU A 88 -10.13 -7.80 4.71
N LEU A 89 -10.61 -6.75 5.38
CA LEU A 89 -12.04 -6.55 5.60
C LEU A 89 -12.78 -6.28 4.28
N ILE A 90 -12.22 -5.45 3.39
CA ILE A 90 -12.82 -5.19 2.07
C ILE A 90 -12.89 -6.49 1.25
N VAL A 91 -11.80 -7.24 1.18
CA VAL A 91 -11.75 -8.52 0.43
C VAL A 91 -12.73 -9.54 1.03
N ALA A 92 -12.77 -9.66 2.37
CA ALA A 92 -13.72 -10.56 3.04
C ALA A 92 -15.18 -10.14 2.80
N PHE A 93 -15.46 -8.83 2.79
CA PHE A 93 -16.79 -8.30 2.50
C PHE A 93 -17.21 -8.61 1.05
N ILE A 94 -16.31 -8.41 0.08
CA ILE A 94 -16.56 -8.73 -1.34
C ILE A 94 -16.83 -10.23 -1.49
N LEU A 95 -16.01 -11.08 -0.89
CA LEU A 95 -16.18 -12.53 -0.95
C LEU A 95 -17.49 -12.96 -0.31
N GLY A 96 -17.80 -12.45 0.88
CA GLY A 96 -19.08 -12.73 1.57
C GLY A 96 -20.28 -12.32 0.73
N SER A 97 -20.25 -11.12 0.14
CA SER A 97 -21.30 -10.63 -0.76
C SER A 97 -21.44 -11.52 -2.00
N SER A 98 -20.33 -11.98 -2.58
CA SER A 98 -20.33 -12.86 -3.76
C SER A 98 -20.96 -14.22 -3.49
N LEU A 99 -20.83 -14.72 -2.26
CA LEU A 99 -21.51 -15.96 -1.82
C LEU A 99 -23.00 -15.72 -1.54
N LEU A 100 -23.35 -14.62 -0.86
CA LEU A 100 -24.72 -14.31 -0.48
C LEU A 100 -25.64 -14.04 -1.68
N VAL A 101 -25.10 -13.45 -2.77
CA VAL A 101 -25.86 -13.20 -4.01
C VAL A 101 -26.36 -14.50 -4.64
N GLN A 102 -25.70 -15.64 -4.38
CA GLN A 102 -26.07 -16.96 -4.90
C GLN A 102 -27.03 -17.74 -3.96
N SER A 103 -27.74 -17.04 -3.08
CA SER A 103 -28.73 -17.70 -2.20
C SER A 103 -29.87 -18.34 -3.00
N PRO A 104 -30.31 -19.60 -2.68
CA PRO A 104 -29.93 -20.40 -1.51
C PRO A 104 -28.54 -21.05 -1.66
N LEU A 105 -27.82 -21.17 -0.55
CA LEU A 105 -26.42 -21.62 -0.49
C LEU A 105 -26.19 -23.07 -0.97
N GLU A 106 -27.24 -23.81 -1.27
CA GLU A 106 -27.18 -25.20 -1.77
C GLU A 106 -26.74 -25.29 -3.24
N SER A 107 -26.77 -24.16 -3.98
CA SER A 107 -26.44 -24.08 -5.41
C SER A 107 -25.23 -23.19 -5.72
N ILE A 108 -24.27 -23.07 -4.78
CA ILE A 108 -23.08 -22.24 -5.00
C ILE A 108 -22.26 -22.80 -6.15
N SER A 109 -22.06 -21.98 -7.16
CA SER A 109 -21.16 -22.25 -8.27
C SER A 109 -19.85 -21.48 -8.07
N VAL A 110 -18.72 -22.19 -8.18
CA VAL A 110 -17.38 -21.58 -8.10
C VAL A 110 -17.20 -20.50 -9.17
N ASN A 111 -17.69 -20.76 -10.37
CA ASN A 111 -17.58 -19.85 -11.51
C ASN A 111 -18.36 -18.54 -11.25
N GLU A 112 -19.60 -18.66 -10.76
CA GLU A 112 -20.41 -17.50 -10.36
C GLU A 112 -19.78 -16.76 -9.18
N THR A 113 -19.23 -17.48 -8.20
CA THR A 113 -18.53 -16.85 -7.07
C THR A 113 -17.34 -16.03 -7.56
N MET A 114 -16.51 -16.59 -8.45
CA MET A 114 -15.38 -15.87 -9.06
C MET A 114 -15.86 -14.65 -9.84
N ARG A 115 -16.93 -14.78 -10.63
CA ARG A 115 -17.50 -13.69 -11.40
C ARG A 115 -17.96 -12.52 -10.51
N TYR A 116 -18.75 -12.80 -9.46
CA TYR A 116 -19.21 -11.78 -8.53
C TYR A 116 -18.07 -11.20 -7.69
N PHE A 117 -17.10 -12.01 -7.32
CA PHE A 117 -15.92 -11.55 -6.60
C PHE A 117 -15.10 -10.57 -7.47
N MET A 118 -14.82 -10.91 -8.73
CA MET A 118 -14.11 -10.05 -9.66
C MET A 118 -14.89 -8.74 -9.93
N ALA A 119 -16.21 -8.83 -10.09
CA ALA A 119 -17.06 -7.65 -10.20
C ALA A 119 -16.92 -6.73 -9.00
N GLY A 120 -17.11 -7.26 -7.79
CA GLY A 120 -17.00 -6.50 -6.55
C GLY A 120 -15.61 -5.92 -6.33
N PHE A 121 -14.56 -6.70 -6.61
CA PHE A 121 -13.19 -6.25 -6.50
C PHE A 121 -12.91 -5.06 -7.40
N PHE A 122 -13.16 -5.17 -8.70
CA PHE A 122 -12.93 -4.07 -9.64
C PHE A 122 -13.76 -2.83 -9.33
N LEU A 123 -15.03 -2.98 -8.96
CA LEU A 123 -15.89 -1.84 -8.62
C LEU A 123 -15.40 -1.10 -7.37
N VAL A 124 -15.04 -1.83 -6.31
CA VAL A 124 -14.61 -1.22 -5.05
C VAL A 124 -13.22 -0.58 -5.19
N PHE A 125 -12.27 -1.28 -5.82
CA PHE A 125 -10.91 -0.74 -5.95
C PHE A 125 -10.82 0.40 -6.96
N SER A 126 -11.58 0.36 -8.05
CA SER A 126 -11.70 1.51 -8.96
C SER A 126 -12.32 2.71 -8.26
N PHE A 127 -13.36 2.52 -7.43
CA PHE A 127 -13.96 3.59 -6.63
C PHE A 127 -12.92 4.30 -5.76
N PHE A 128 -12.09 3.57 -5.01
CA PHE A 128 -11.04 4.19 -4.20
C PHE A 128 -10.01 4.97 -5.02
N LYS A 129 -9.66 4.48 -6.21
CA LYS A 129 -8.75 5.18 -7.13
C LYS A 129 -9.38 6.46 -7.71
N LEU A 130 -10.69 6.46 -7.92
CA LEU A 130 -11.43 7.60 -8.43
C LEU A 130 -11.66 8.70 -7.40
N LEU A 131 -11.60 8.40 -6.09
CA LEU A 131 -11.70 9.42 -5.03
C LEU A 131 -10.60 10.48 -5.11
N ASP A 132 -9.39 10.09 -5.53
CA ASP A 132 -8.28 11.00 -5.79
C ASP A 132 -7.49 10.52 -7.00
N LEU A 133 -8.09 10.72 -8.16
CA LEU A 133 -7.56 10.26 -9.45
C LEU A 133 -6.19 10.84 -9.77
N SER A 134 -5.95 12.10 -9.39
CA SER A 134 -4.68 12.79 -9.65
C SER A 134 -3.54 12.20 -8.82
N ALA A 135 -3.76 11.99 -7.54
CA ALA A 135 -2.77 11.37 -6.65
C ALA A 135 -2.53 9.90 -7.04
N PHE A 136 -3.60 9.16 -7.39
CA PHE A 136 -3.47 7.81 -7.93
C PHE A 136 -2.59 7.78 -9.17
N ALA A 137 -2.91 8.57 -10.20
CA ALA A 137 -2.18 8.59 -11.48
C ALA A 137 -0.69 8.93 -11.27
N SER A 138 -0.40 9.89 -10.38
CA SER A 138 0.96 10.29 -10.04
C SER A 138 1.75 9.17 -9.34
N ALA A 139 1.11 8.44 -8.42
CA ALA A 139 1.73 7.32 -7.72
C ALA A 139 1.93 6.12 -8.67
N TYR A 140 0.93 5.83 -9.50
CA TYR A 140 0.90 4.72 -10.43
C TYR A 140 1.98 4.83 -11.52
N ALA A 141 2.25 6.06 -12.00
CA ALA A 141 3.31 6.34 -12.96
C ALA A 141 4.72 5.95 -12.47
N ASN A 142 4.93 5.80 -11.17
CA ASN A 142 6.24 5.45 -10.63
C ASN A 142 6.59 3.96 -10.79
N TYR A 143 5.60 3.08 -10.98
CA TYR A 143 5.85 1.64 -11.01
C TYR A 143 5.22 0.90 -12.19
N ASP A 144 4.10 1.36 -12.73
CA ASP A 144 3.46 0.71 -13.87
C ASP A 144 4.23 0.94 -15.17
N LEU A 145 4.34 -0.11 -15.98
CA LEU A 145 5.14 -0.10 -17.22
C LEU A 145 4.53 0.80 -18.30
N LEU A 146 3.20 0.80 -18.41
CA LEU A 146 2.48 1.58 -19.40
C LEU A 146 2.38 3.05 -18.97
N ALA A 147 2.14 3.29 -17.67
CA ALA A 147 2.04 4.64 -17.12
C ALA A 147 3.38 5.40 -17.18
N LYS A 148 4.51 4.69 -17.02
CA LYS A 148 5.85 5.28 -17.24
C LYS A 148 6.06 5.75 -18.68
N ARG A 149 5.51 5.05 -19.66
CA ARG A 149 5.66 5.39 -21.07
C ARG A 149 4.61 6.38 -21.57
N TRP A 150 3.42 6.29 -21.01
CA TRP A 150 2.28 7.17 -21.35
C TRP A 150 1.59 7.64 -20.08
N GLY A 151 1.90 8.87 -19.64
CA GLY A 151 1.39 9.44 -18.39
C GLY A 151 -0.13 9.52 -18.29
N GLY A 152 -0.85 9.53 -19.43
CA GLY A 152 -2.31 9.46 -19.48
C GLY A 152 -2.89 8.12 -19.01
N TRP A 153 -2.11 7.04 -19.05
CA TRP A 153 -2.58 5.70 -18.67
C TRP A 153 -3.06 5.64 -17.22
N GLY A 154 -2.36 6.30 -16.28
CA GLY A 154 -2.76 6.36 -14.89
C GLY A 154 -4.15 6.96 -14.66
N PHE A 155 -4.59 7.85 -15.55
CA PHE A 155 -5.94 8.41 -15.49
C PHE A 155 -6.99 7.48 -16.13
N VAL A 156 -6.62 6.69 -17.12
CA VAL A 156 -7.54 5.76 -17.82
C VAL A 156 -7.74 4.47 -17.05
N TYR A 157 -6.71 4.00 -16.35
CA TYR A 157 -6.69 2.70 -15.69
C TYR A 157 -7.87 2.45 -14.71
N PRO A 158 -8.23 3.39 -13.80
CA PRO A 158 -9.39 3.18 -12.91
C PRO A 158 -10.72 3.07 -13.66
N PHE A 159 -10.88 3.73 -14.79
CA PHE A 159 -12.08 3.59 -15.62
C PHE A 159 -12.10 2.25 -16.38
N ALA A 160 -10.93 1.74 -16.78
CA ALA A 160 -10.85 0.41 -17.36
C ALA A 160 -11.26 -0.65 -16.33
N GLU A 161 -10.77 -0.58 -15.10
CA GLU A 161 -11.20 -1.47 -14.01
C GLU A 161 -12.69 -1.34 -13.70
N LEU A 162 -13.22 -0.11 -13.63
CA LEU A 162 -14.64 0.14 -13.40
C LEU A 162 -15.49 -0.55 -14.49
N THR A 163 -15.06 -0.42 -15.75
CA THR A 163 -15.75 -1.05 -16.89
C THR A 163 -15.70 -2.57 -16.79
N LEU A 164 -14.54 -3.16 -16.46
CA LEU A 164 -14.42 -4.60 -16.23
C LEU A 164 -15.35 -5.05 -15.11
N GLY A 165 -15.39 -4.35 -13.98
CA GLY A 165 -16.29 -4.64 -12.87
C GLY A 165 -17.75 -4.62 -13.28
N ALA A 166 -18.18 -3.61 -14.03
CA ALA A 166 -19.53 -3.52 -14.56
C ALA A 166 -19.87 -4.66 -15.53
N CYS A 167 -18.93 -5.03 -16.43
CA CYS A 167 -19.09 -6.15 -17.35
C CYS A 167 -19.22 -7.49 -16.62
N TYR A 168 -18.39 -7.77 -15.61
CA TYR A 168 -18.51 -8.97 -14.77
C TYR A 168 -19.83 -9.01 -14.02
N LEU A 169 -20.25 -7.87 -13.44
CA LEU A 169 -21.53 -7.80 -12.71
C LEU A 169 -22.72 -8.10 -13.62
N SER A 170 -22.71 -7.53 -14.83
CA SER A 170 -23.77 -7.65 -15.83
C SER A 170 -23.67 -8.93 -16.66
N ASN A 171 -22.66 -9.76 -16.43
CA ASN A 171 -22.37 -10.97 -17.19
C ASN A 171 -22.25 -10.72 -18.73
N ILE A 172 -21.60 -9.61 -19.10
CA ILE A 172 -21.41 -9.18 -20.48
C ILE A 172 -19.94 -9.37 -20.86
N GLY A 173 -19.68 -9.80 -22.10
CA GLY A 173 -18.33 -9.90 -22.67
C GLY A 173 -17.79 -11.32 -22.81
N GLY A 174 -18.33 -12.30 -22.09
CA GLY A 174 -17.95 -13.70 -22.24
C GLY A 174 -16.43 -13.94 -22.15
N GLN A 175 -15.90 -14.79 -23.02
CA GLN A 175 -14.47 -15.15 -23.03
C GLN A 175 -13.55 -13.95 -23.31
N SER A 176 -13.99 -12.99 -24.11
CA SER A 176 -13.19 -11.77 -24.41
C SER A 176 -12.93 -10.96 -23.17
N LEU A 177 -13.91 -10.89 -22.24
CA LEU A 177 -13.73 -10.19 -20.96
C LEU A 177 -12.61 -10.82 -20.13
N HIS A 178 -12.58 -12.16 -20.04
CA HIS A 178 -11.55 -12.87 -19.29
C HIS A 178 -10.14 -12.63 -19.87
N ILE A 179 -10.01 -12.63 -21.19
CA ILE A 179 -8.74 -12.35 -21.87
C ILE A 179 -8.27 -10.93 -21.58
N VAL A 180 -9.15 -9.92 -21.72
CA VAL A 180 -8.81 -8.53 -21.45
C VAL A 180 -8.41 -8.33 -19.99
N THR A 181 -9.16 -8.94 -19.06
CA THR A 181 -8.84 -8.88 -17.63
C THR A 181 -7.51 -9.52 -17.33
N PHE A 182 -7.25 -10.72 -17.86
CA PHE A 182 -5.97 -11.40 -17.69
C PHE A 182 -4.81 -10.54 -18.17
N MET A 183 -4.91 -9.98 -19.37
CA MET A 183 -3.86 -9.12 -19.92
C MET A 183 -3.64 -7.88 -19.05
N LEU A 184 -4.71 -7.18 -18.67
CA LEU A 184 -4.62 -5.96 -17.85
C LEU A 184 -3.93 -6.25 -16.50
N MET A 185 -4.38 -7.28 -15.78
CA MET A 185 -3.84 -7.63 -14.47
C MET A 185 -2.42 -8.19 -14.55
N PHE A 186 -2.12 -8.99 -15.57
CA PHE A 186 -0.78 -9.54 -15.77
C PHE A 186 0.25 -8.44 -16.05
N PHE A 187 -0.06 -7.47 -16.92
CA PHE A 187 0.83 -6.35 -17.18
C PHE A 187 0.99 -5.44 -15.97
N SER A 188 -0.07 -5.20 -15.19
CA SER A 188 0.01 -4.50 -13.91
C SER A 188 0.95 -5.21 -12.94
N ALA A 189 0.75 -6.52 -12.74
CA ALA A 189 1.61 -7.33 -11.87
C ALA A 189 3.09 -7.26 -12.24
N LEU A 190 3.42 -7.29 -13.55
CA LEU A 190 4.81 -7.16 -14.01
C LEU A 190 5.44 -5.83 -13.58
N GLY A 191 4.70 -4.72 -13.66
CA GLY A 191 5.15 -3.41 -13.20
C GLY A 191 5.46 -3.39 -11.70
N VAL A 192 4.56 -3.98 -10.90
CA VAL A 192 4.72 -4.07 -9.45
C VAL A 192 5.91 -4.97 -9.09
N ILE A 193 6.04 -6.15 -9.72
CA ILE A 193 7.16 -7.08 -9.50
C ILE A 193 8.49 -6.39 -9.80
N GLN A 194 8.61 -5.72 -10.93
CA GLN A 194 9.83 -4.98 -11.29
C GLN A 194 10.16 -3.90 -10.27
N SER A 195 9.17 -3.20 -9.76
CA SER A 195 9.35 -2.15 -8.76
C SER A 195 9.82 -2.70 -7.41
N VAL A 196 9.26 -3.84 -6.98
CA VAL A 196 9.67 -4.53 -5.74
C VAL A 196 11.10 -5.06 -5.86
N LEU A 197 11.47 -5.66 -7.00
CA LEU A 197 12.83 -6.15 -7.25
C LEU A 197 13.86 -5.02 -7.22
N ASN A 198 13.50 -3.84 -7.72
CA ASN A 198 14.35 -2.66 -7.71
C ASN A 198 14.40 -1.95 -6.33
N LYS A 199 13.81 -2.54 -5.27
CA LYS A 199 13.76 -2.00 -3.89
C LYS A 199 13.27 -0.55 -3.82
N THR A 200 12.46 -0.12 -4.77
CA THR A 200 11.88 1.22 -4.77
C THR A 200 10.83 1.29 -3.67
N LYS A 201 11.01 2.18 -2.69
CA LYS A 201 10.02 2.42 -1.64
C LYS A 201 8.83 3.17 -2.24
N ILE A 202 7.84 2.46 -2.73
CA ILE A 202 6.63 3.03 -3.30
C ILE A 202 5.45 2.72 -2.38
N ARG A 203 4.54 3.67 -2.25
CA ARG A 203 3.26 3.47 -1.55
C ARG A 203 2.27 2.79 -2.49
N CYS A 204 1.51 1.84 -1.97
CA CYS A 204 0.47 1.18 -2.74
C CYS A 204 -0.62 2.20 -3.12
N ALA A 205 -0.98 2.21 -4.40
CA ALA A 205 -2.05 3.06 -4.92
C ALA A 205 -3.40 2.32 -5.04
N CYS A 206 -3.47 1.01 -4.68
CA CYS A 206 -4.66 0.17 -4.90
C CYS A 206 -5.91 0.69 -4.19
N LEU A 207 -5.77 1.22 -2.98
CA LEU A 207 -6.84 1.84 -2.19
C LEU A 207 -6.81 3.37 -2.27
N GLY A 208 -6.26 3.93 -3.35
CA GLY A 208 -6.10 5.37 -3.52
C GLY A 208 -5.21 5.98 -2.44
N THR A 209 -5.50 7.23 -2.09
CA THR A 209 -4.78 7.97 -1.03
C THR A 209 -5.40 7.78 0.36
N VAL A 210 -6.56 7.11 0.44
CA VAL A 210 -7.31 6.92 1.69
C VAL A 210 -6.55 6.02 2.67
N PHE A 211 -5.87 4.98 2.17
CA PHE A 211 -5.07 4.06 2.99
C PHE A 211 -3.64 4.02 2.47
N GLN A 212 -2.70 4.48 3.29
CA GLN A 212 -1.27 4.48 2.96
C GLN A 212 -0.65 3.11 3.31
N LEU A 213 -0.91 2.10 2.48
CA LEU A 213 -0.31 0.79 2.65
C LEU A 213 1.08 0.75 2.00
N PRO A 214 2.07 0.08 2.61
CA PRO A 214 3.34 -0.18 1.94
C PRO A 214 3.10 -1.06 0.72
N MET A 215 3.71 -0.73 -0.43
CA MET A 215 3.68 -1.60 -1.58
C MET A 215 4.40 -2.90 -1.23
N SER A 216 3.68 -3.97 -1.24
CA SER A 216 4.16 -5.23 -0.71
C SER A 216 3.83 -6.39 -1.64
N THR A 217 4.32 -7.56 -1.29
CA THR A 217 3.95 -8.85 -1.86
C THR A 217 2.43 -9.02 -2.01
N ILE A 218 1.62 -8.35 -1.17
CA ILE A 218 0.15 -8.44 -1.23
C ILE A 218 -0.41 -7.89 -2.53
N THR A 219 0.07 -6.73 -3.00
CA THR A 219 -0.39 -6.16 -4.29
C THR A 219 -0.08 -7.11 -5.45
N ILE A 220 1.09 -7.76 -5.41
CA ILE A 220 1.44 -8.80 -6.41
C ILE A 220 0.46 -9.97 -6.31
N VAL A 221 0.15 -10.43 -5.11
CA VAL A 221 -0.79 -11.56 -4.88
C VAL A 221 -2.20 -11.19 -5.36
N GLU A 222 -2.65 -9.96 -5.15
CA GLU A 222 -3.94 -9.46 -5.63
C GLU A 222 -4.00 -9.46 -7.16
N ASP A 223 -3.04 -8.82 -7.83
CA ASP A 223 -2.99 -8.72 -9.29
C ASP A 223 -2.86 -10.11 -9.94
N LEU A 224 -1.96 -10.97 -9.43
CA LEU A 224 -1.79 -12.33 -9.92
C LEU A 224 -3.00 -13.21 -9.60
N GLY A 225 -3.64 -13.02 -8.45
CA GLY A 225 -4.87 -13.73 -8.08
C GLY A 225 -6.01 -13.43 -9.04
N MET A 226 -6.19 -12.13 -9.39
CA MET A 226 -7.19 -11.71 -10.37
C MET A 226 -6.87 -12.23 -11.78
N ALA A 227 -5.60 -12.20 -12.19
CA ALA A 227 -5.16 -12.78 -13.46
C ALA A 227 -5.42 -14.29 -13.51
N LEU A 228 -5.10 -15.01 -12.44
CA LEU A 228 -5.35 -16.45 -12.36
C LEU A 228 -6.84 -16.78 -12.42
N MET A 229 -7.69 -16.04 -11.68
CA MET A 229 -9.14 -16.23 -11.75
C MET A 229 -9.67 -15.98 -13.16
N ALA A 230 -9.21 -14.92 -13.84
CA ALA A 230 -9.60 -14.66 -15.22
C ALA A 230 -9.18 -15.80 -16.16
N LEU A 231 -7.98 -16.37 -15.98
CA LEU A 231 -7.49 -17.51 -16.75
C LEU A 231 -8.34 -18.78 -16.49
N LEU A 232 -8.66 -19.05 -15.23
CA LEU A 232 -9.48 -20.23 -14.88
C LEU A 232 -10.91 -20.12 -15.41
N MET A 233 -11.47 -18.91 -15.50
CA MET A 233 -12.80 -18.69 -16.09
C MET A 233 -12.78 -18.73 -17.62
N PHE A 234 -11.61 -18.56 -18.24
CA PHE A 234 -11.45 -18.67 -19.68
C PHE A 234 -11.36 -20.14 -20.15
N LEU A 235 -10.77 -21.03 -19.32
CA LEU A 235 -10.59 -22.48 -19.61
C LEU A 235 -11.89 -23.25 -19.44
#